data_3284cc0231508cf1d83b110cc2352998
#
_entry.id   3284cc0231508cf1d83b110cc2352998
#
_cell.length_a   1.000
_cell.length_b   1.000
_cell.length_c   1.000
_cell.angle_alpha   90.00
_cell.angle_beta   90.00
_cell.angle_gamma   90.00
#
_symmetry.space_group_name_H-M   'P 1'
#
loop_
_entity.id
_entity.type
_entity.pdbx_description
1 polymer ?
#
loop_
_entity_poly.entity_id
_entity_poly.type
_entity_poly.pdbx_seq_one_letter_code
_entity_poly.pdbx_strand_id
1 'polypeptide(L)'
;MCPRFAIRKGVKVLSRLDIMTPSRAQTVIDGLYRDVERRIAASPPGLCPVDLAMNFLNLCHAQTCGKCVPCRVGLGQLSDLMESVLDGKATMETIALIERTARVIVNSADCAIGRDAARLVLDGIQGFRDDYEEHVLRHRCLGGMQNPVPCVALCPAGVDIPGYTVLVKYGRYADAVRLIRQDNPFPSACAYICEHPCEARCRRNMIDDAVNIRGLKRYAVDHAGYVPHPACAEETGKTVAIVGGGPSGLSAAYYLALMGHKVTVYEKRAKLGGMLRYGIPAYRLPREILDAEIASLLSVGIDAKVNVDIGDEITFDELRSRYDALYLALGAHTDKKTGIEGEDAEGVMSCLLYTSDAAD
;
A
#
# COMPACT_ATOMS: atom_id res chain seq x y z
N MET A 1 -19.74 16.17 -2.15
CA MET A 1 -21.12 15.68 -2.06
C MET A 1 -21.41 14.98 -3.37
N CYS A 2 -21.39 13.64 -3.36
CA CYS A 2 -21.66 12.83 -4.56
C CYS A 2 -23.15 12.92 -4.90
N PRO A 3 -23.55 13.16 -6.16
CA PRO A 3 -24.94 13.14 -6.54
C PRO A 3 -25.48 11.71 -6.35
N ARG A 4 -26.57 11.59 -5.59
CA ARG A 4 -27.29 10.35 -5.36
C ARG A 4 -27.75 9.80 -6.70
N PHE A 5 -27.34 8.56 -7.02
CA PHE A 5 -27.99 7.77 -8.04
C PHE A 5 -29.48 7.61 -7.66
N ALA A 6 -30.32 8.40 -8.29
CA ALA A 6 -31.75 8.29 -8.13
C ALA A 6 -32.24 7.11 -8.97
N ILE A 7 -32.44 5.98 -8.31
CA ILE A 7 -33.18 4.85 -8.91
C ILE A 7 -34.59 5.33 -9.19
N ARG A 8 -34.93 5.57 -10.46
CA ARG A 8 -36.30 5.85 -10.88
C ARG A 8 -37.15 4.59 -10.60
N LYS A 9 -37.90 4.65 -9.52
CA LYS A 9 -38.99 3.67 -9.27
C LYS A 9 -40.02 3.81 -10.40
N GLY A 10 -40.15 2.76 -11.19
CA GLY A 10 -41.21 2.67 -12.19
C GLY A 10 -42.57 2.83 -11.54
N VAL A 11 -43.47 3.56 -12.23
CA VAL A 11 -44.84 3.77 -11.80
C VAL A 11 -45.57 2.40 -11.74
N LYS A 12 -45.96 1.99 -10.52
CA LYS A 12 -46.78 0.79 -10.31
C LYS A 12 -48.20 1.09 -10.71
N VAL A 13 -48.67 0.47 -11.78
CA VAL A 13 -50.11 0.27 -11.98
C VAL A 13 -50.49 -1.00 -11.23
N LEU A 14 -51.15 -0.85 -10.09
CA LEU A 14 -51.61 -1.97 -9.27
C LEU A 14 -52.92 -2.50 -9.85
N SER A 15 -52.87 -3.63 -10.57
CA SER A 15 -54.04 -4.48 -10.73
C SER A 15 -54.04 -5.58 -9.65
N ARG A 16 -55.20 -5.96 -9.15
CA ARG A 16 -55.38 -6.86 -8.00
C ARG A 16 -54.87 -8.30 -8.21
N LEU A 17 -54.24 -8.63 -9.33
CA LEU A 17 -53.80 -9.97 -9.71
C LEU A 17 -52.34 -10.09 -10.18
N ASP A 18 -51.55 -9.00 -10.17
CA ASP A 18 -50.14 -9.07 -10.58
C ASP A 18 -49.25 -9.33 -9.37
N ILE A 19 -49.08 -10.59 -9.01
CA ILE A 19 -47.95 -11.04 -8.22
C ILE A 19 -46.72 -11.01 -9.15
N MET A 20 -46.05 -9.87 -9.20
CA MET A 20 -44.81 -9.72 -9.95
C MET A 20 -43.65 -10.40 -9.17
N THR A 21 -43.48 -11.69 -9.40
CA THR A 21 -42.23 -12.34 -9.02
C THR A 21 -41.10 -11.82 -9.93
N PRO A 22 -39.99 -11.29 -9.39
CA PRO A 22 -38.88 -10.84 -10.21
C PRO A 22 -38.37 -12.02 -11.06
N SER A 23 -38.08 -11.76 -12.34
CA SER A 23 -37.52 -12.80 -13.19
C SER A 23 -36.16 -13.24 -12.62
N ARG A 24 -35.73 -14.48 -12.89
CA ARG A 24 -34.42 -14.99 -12.47
C ARG A 24 -33.29 -14.03 -12.88
N ALA A 25 -33.39 -13.44 -14.07
CA ALA A 25 -32.43 -12.45 -14.56
C ALA A 25 -32.43 -11.18 -13.69
N GLN A 26 -33.60 -10.69 -13.25
CA GLN A 26 -33.70 -9.54 -12.37
C GLN A 26 -33.12 -9.82 -10.99
N THR A 27 -33.35 -10.98 -10.41
CA THR A 27 -32.76 -11.37 -9.11
C THR A 27 -31.23 -11.42 -9.16
N VAL A 28 -30.67 -11.93 -10.27
CA VAL A 28 -29.22 -11.96 -10.49
C VAL A 28 -28.68 -10.53 -10.59
N ILE A 29 -29.28 -9.68 -11.39
CA ILE A 29 -28.87 -8.28 -11.54
C ILE A 29 -28.93 -7.50 -10.21
N ASP A 30 -30.00 -7.65 -9.45
CA ASP A 30 -30.15 -7.00 -8.14
C ASP A 30 -29.06 -7.48 -7.15
N GLY A 31 -28.62 -8.73 -7.27
CA GLY A 31 -27.46 -9.26 -6.55
C GLY A 31 -26.17 -8.58 -6.96
N LEU A 32 -25.90 -8.51 -8.25
CA LEU A 32 -24.68 -7.87 -8.78
C LEU A 32 -24.60 -6.37 -8.44
N TYR A 33 -25.72 -5.64 -8.49
CA TYR A 33 -25.75 -4.24 -8.06
C TYR A 33 -25.40 -4.08 -6.58
N ARG A 34 -25.93 -4.94 -5.70
CA ARG A 34 -25.58 -4.93 -4.27
C ARG A 34 -24.08 -5.18 -4.05
N ASP A 35 -23.49 -6.08 -4.83
CA ASP A 35 -22.05 -6.36 -4.75
C ASP A 35 -21.22 -5.18 -5.26
N VAL A 36 -21.66 -4.49 -6.31
CA VAL A 36 -21.03 -3.26 -6.79
C VAL A 36 -21.17 -2.12 -5.76
N GLU A 37 -22.34 -1.94 -5.17
CA GLU A 37 -22.55 -0.95 -4.09
C GLU A 37 -21.63 -1.20 -2.90
N ARG A 38 -21.46 -2.46 -2.48
CA ARG A 38 -20.49 -2.84 -1.44
C ARG A 38 -19.07 -2.50 -1.85
N ARG A 39 -18.68 -2.78 -3.10
CA ARG A 39 -17.35 -2.46 -3.62
C ARG A 39 -17.13 -0.95 -3.68
N ILE A 40 -18.11 -0.17 -4.12
CA ILE A 40 -18.04 1.31 -4.12
C ILE A 40 -17.90 1.84 -2.69
N ALA A 41 -18.68 1.33 -1.73
CA ALA A 41 -18.59 1.71 -0.33
C ALA A 41 -17.22 1.34 0.28
N ALA A 42 -16.65 0.20 -0.16
CA ALA A 42 -15.33 -0.27 0.22
C ALA A 42 -14.19 0.48 -0.48
N SER A 43 -14.47 1.17 -1.59
CA SER A 43 -13.44 1.80 -2.43
C SER A 43 -13.05 3.20 -1.95
N PRO A 44 -11.79 3.65 -2.16
CA PRO A 44 -11.39 5.02 -1.86
C PRO A 44 -12.20 6.03 -2.65
N PRO A 45 -12.28 7.26 -2.16
CA PRO A 45 -12.58 8.38 -3.02
C PRO A 45 -11.60 8.37 -4.20
N GLY A 46 -12.09 8.41 -5.42
CA GLY A 46 -11.23 8.33 -6.61
C GLY A 46 -11.18 6.96 -7.27
N LEU A 47 -12.18 6.12 -7.04
CA LEU A 47 -12.36 4.91 -7.84
C LEU A 47 -12.44 5.26 -9.33
N CYS A 48 -11.72 4.53 -10.17
CA CYS A 48 -11.79 4.69 -11.62
C CYS A 48 -13.18 4.25 -12.15
N PRO A 49 -13.98 5.17 -12.74
CA PRO A 49 -15.32 4.82 -13.22
C PRO A 49 -15.25 3.90 -14.44
N VAL A 50 -14.18 3.95 -15.23
CA VAL A 50 -13.97 3.06 -16.39
C VAL A 50 -13.76 1.61 -15.92
N ASP A 51 -12.87 1.42 -14.93
CA ASP A 51 -12.60 0.11 -14.35
C ASP A 51 -13.84 -0.46 -13.63
N LEU A 52 -14.60 0.37 -12.92
CA LEU A 52 -15.84 -0.04 -12.27
C LEU A 52 -16.87 -0.54 -13.28
N ALA A 53 -17.07 0.22 -14.35
CA ALA A 53 -18.03 -0.15 -15.42
C ALA A 53 -17.60 -1.45 -16.12
N MET A 54 -16.30 -1.62 -16.39
CA MET A 54 -15.75 -2.84 -16.98
C MET A 54 -15.90 -4.05 -16.07
N ASN A 55 -15.61 -3.91 -14.77
CA ASN A 55 -15.78 -5.01 -13.81
C ASN A 55 -17.24 -5.48 -13.73
N PHE A 56 -18.21 -4.55 -13.69
CA PHE A 56 -19.61 -4.89 -13.69
C PHE A 56 -20.04 -5.57 -15.00
N LEU A 57 -19.58 -5.05 -16.14
CA LEU A 57 -19.82 -5.64 -17.46
C LEU A 57 -19.34 -7.11 -17.50
N ASN A 58 -18.14 -7.39 -16.99
CA ASN A 58 -17.56 -8.73 -16.96
C ASN A 58 -18.34 -9.68 -16.01
N LEU A 59 -18.77 -9.18 -14.84
CA LEU A 59 -19.62 -9.94 -13.93
C LEU A 59 -20.96 -10.31 -14.58
N CYS A 60 -21.58 -9.37 -15.29
CA CYS A 60 -22.83 -9.63 -16.05
C CYS A 60 -22.57 -10.60 -17.20
N HIS A 61 -21.47 -10.43 -17.95
CA HIS A 61 -21.13 -11.32 -19.08
C HIS A 61 -20.97 -12.76 -18.61
N ALA A 62 -20.33 -12.99 -17.47
CA ALA A 62 -20.20 -14.32 -16.86
C ALA A 62 -21.54 -14.97 -16.47
N GLN A 63 -22.60 -14.18 -16.26
CA GLN A 63 -23.94 -14.65 -15.91
C GLN A 63 -24.88 -14.80 -17.12
N THR A 64 -24.41 -14.57 -18.35
CA THR A 64 -25.21 -14.64 -19.54
C THR A 64 -25.62 -16.09 -19.87
N CYS A 65 -26.86 -16.28 -20.37
CA CYS A 65 -27.31 -17.58 -20.84
C CYS A 65 -26.88 -17.89 -22.28
N GLY A 66 -26.24 -16.94 -23.00
CA GLY A 66 -25.76 -17.08 -24.39
C GLY A 66 -26.88 -17.12 -25.47
N LYS A 67 -28.18 -16.95 -25.11
CA LYS A 67 -29.30 -17.09 -26.02
C LYS A 67 -29.36 -15.98 -27.06
N CYS A 68 -29.33 -14.73 -26.66
CA CYS A 68 -29.42 -13.59 -27.56
C CYS A 68 -28.07 -13.09 -28.05
N VAL A 69 -28.01 -12.57 -29.28
CA VAL A 69 -26.78 -12.07 -29.91
C VAL A 69 -26.18 -10.90 -29.14
N PRO A 70 -26.94 -9.92 -28.63
CA PRO A 70 -26.39 -8.80 -27.85
C PRO A 70 -25.56 -9.25 -26.64
N CYS A 71 -25.96 -10.31 -25.93
CA CYS A 71 -25.19 -10.86 -24.84
C CYS A 71 -23.98 -11.69 -25.34
N ARG A 72 -24.28 -12.63 -26.28
CA ARG A 72 -23.27 -13.61 -26.73
C ARG A 72 -22.08 -12.99 -27.45
N VAL A 73 -22.30 -11.93 -28.24
CA VAL A 73 -21.26 -11.26 -29.02
C VAL A 73 -21.04 -9.83 -28.55
N GLY A 74 -22.13 -9.08 -28.32
CA GLY A 74 -22.02 -7.66 -28.04
C GLY A 74 -21.34 -7.32 -26.71
N LEU A 75 -21.60 -8.08 -25.63
CA LEU A 75 -20.92 -7.82 -24.35
C LEU A 75 -19.42 -8.14 -24.42
N GLY A 76 -19.01 -9.17 -25.17
CA GLY A 76 -17.60 -9.47 -25.40
C GLY A 76 -16.91 -8.32 -26.14
N GLN A 77 -17.48 -7.87 -27.26
CA GLN A 77 -16.95 -6.71 -28.00
C GLN A 77 -16.89 -5.44 -27.14
N LEU A 78 -17.92 -5.21 -26.32
CA LEU A 78 -17.93 -4.06 -25.42
C LEU A 78 -16.83 -4.17 -24.36
N SER A 79 -16.58 -5.37 -23.84
CA SER A 79 -15.49 -5.64 -22.89
C SER A 79 -14.12 -5.37 -23.52
N ASP A 80 -13.87 -5.87 -24.75
CA ASP A 80 -12.59 -5.65 -25.46
C ASP A 80 -12.34 -4.15 -25.71
N LEU A 81 -13.38 -3.39 -26.06
CA LEU A 81 -13.29 -1.95 -26.24
C LEU A 81 -12.98 -1.22 -24.93
N MET A 82 -13.63 -1.61 -23.83
CA MET A 82 -13.37 -1.05 -22.49
C MET A 82 -11.96 -1.38 -22.00
N GLU A 83 -11.48 -2.59 -22.25
CA GLU A 83 -10.12 -3.01 -21.95
C GLU A 83 -9.11 -2.16 -22.72
N SER A 84 -9.36 -1.86 -24.00
CA SER A 84 -8.48 -1.00 -24.79
C SER A 84 -8.35 0.42 -24.22
N VAL A 85 -9.39 0.94 -23.55
CA VAL A 85 -9.33 2.24 -22.85
C VAL A 85 -8.42 2.15 -21.64
N LEU A 86 -8.56 1.10 -20.82
CA LEU A 86 -7.72 0.89 -19.63
C LEU A 86 -6.25 0.60 -19.99
N ASP A 87 -6.03 -0.09 -21.09
CA ASP A 87 -4.67 -0.40 -21.62
C ASP A 87 -3.99 0.80 -22.29
N GLY A 88 -4.69 1.94 -22.47
CA GLY A 88 -4.15 3.11 -23.16
C GLY A 88 -3.99 2.92 -24.68
N LYS A 89 -4.69 1.95 -25.29
CA LYS A 89 -4.66 1.67 -26.73
C LYS A 89 -5.82 2.30 -27.50
N ALA A 90 -6.81 2.82 -26.78
CA ALA A 90 -8.01 3.40 -27.35
C ALA A 90 -7.77 4.80 -27.95
N THR A 91 -8.65 5.18 -28.88
CA THR A 91 -8.73 6.53 -29.45
C THR A 91 -10.06 7.20 -29.07
N MET A 92 -10.22 8.47 -29.37
CA MET A 92 -11.50 9.17 -29.15
C MET A 92 -12.67 8.53 -29.93
N GLU A 93 -12.37 7.94 -31.10
CA GLU A 93 -13.35 7.18 -31.88
C GLU A 93 -13.78 5.90 -31.16
N THR A 94 -12.88 5.29 -30.36
CA THR A 94 -13.17 4.10 -29.53
C THR A 94 -14.25 4.43 -28.51
N ILE A 95 -14.19 5.59 -27.84
CA ILE A 95 -15.24 6.03 -26.89
C ILE A 95 -16.60 6.14 -27.59
N ALA A 96 -16.63 6.74 -28.78
CA ALA A 96 -17.86 6.86 -29.56
C ALA A 96 -18.38 5.46 -30.02
N LEU A 97 -17.50 4.51 -30.28
CA LEU A 97 -17.86 3.14 -30.63
C LEU A 97 -18.41 2.39 -29.42
N ILE A 98 -17.79 2.54 -28.24
CA ILE A 98 -18.32 1.99 -26.97
C ILE A 98 -19.75 2.48 -26.73
N GLU A 99 -19.97 3.79 -26.85
CA GLU A 99 -21.29 4.39 -26.64
C GLU A 99 -22.34 3.83 -27.61
N ARG A 100 -22.00 3.73 -28.90
CA ARG A 100 -22.91 3.15 -29.92
C ARG A 100 -23.21 1.68 -29.65
N THR A 101 -22.17 0.89 -29.36
CA THR A 101 -22.29 -0.57 -29.09
C THR A 101 -23.15 -0.81 -27.85
N ALA A 102 -22.87 -0.09 -26.75
CA ALA A 102 -23.65 -0.19 -25.53
C ALA A 102 -25.12 0.18 -25.74
N ARG A 103 -25.39 1.26 -26.52
CA ARG A 103 -26.76 1.68 -26.85
C ARG A 103 -27.53 0.63 -27.67
N VAL A 104 -26.87 -0.04 -28.61
CA VAL A 104 -27.44 -1.13 -29.36
C VAL A 104 -27.81 -2.29 -28.44
N ILE A 105 -26.91 -2.68 -27.54
CA ILE A 105 -27.15 -3.78 -26.59
C ILE A 105 -28.31 -3.45 -25.66
N VAL A 106 -28.34 -2.24 -25.08
CA VAL A 106 -29.46 -1.80 -24.20
C VAL A 106 -30.82 -1.95 -24.88
N ASN A 107 -30.88 -1.62 -26.17
CA ASN A 107 -32.15 -1.64 -26.92
C ASN A 107 -32.52 -3.01 -27.49
N SER A 108 -31.57 -3.94 -27.60
CA SER A 108 -31.79 -5.23 -28.28
C SER A 108 -31.62 -6.47 -27.38
N ALA A 109 -31.12 -6.31 -26.14
CA ALA A 109 -31.00 -7.44 -25.23
C ALA A 109 -32.36 -7.90 -24.68
N ASP A 110 -32.60 -9.21 -24.68
CA ASP A 110 -33.88 -9.81 -24.27
C ASP A 110 -34.14 -9.71 -22.76
N CYS A 111 -33.13 -9.57 -21.93
CA CYS A 111 -33.27 -9.61 -20.47
C CYS A 111 -32.43 -8.53 -19.75
N ALA A 112 -32.66 -8.39 -18.45
CA ALA A 112 -32.01 -7.41 -17.61
C ALA A 112 -30.46 -7.55 -17.60
N ILE A 113 -29.91 -8.76 -17.66
CA ILE A 113 -28.46 -8.99 -17.58
C ILE A 113 -27.71 -8.23 -18.69
N GLY A 114 -28.11 -8.44 -19.96
CA GLY A 114 -27.47 -7.75 -21.08
C GLY A 114 -27.77 -6.25 -21.11
N ARG A 115 -28.99 -5.85 -20.78
CA ARG A 115 -29.42 -4.45 -20.76
C ARG A 115 -28.64 -3.64 -19.71
N ASP A 116 -28.59 -4.14 -18.49
CA ASP A 116 -28.05 -3.39 -17.37
C ASP A 116 -26.52 -3.39 -17.41
N ALA A 117 -25.90 -4.47 -17.92
CA ALA A 117 -24.47 -4.48 -18.22
C ALA A 117 -24.04 -3.32 -19.14
N ALA A 118 -24.73 -3.16 -20.27
CA ALA A 118 -24.43 -2.09 -21.22
C ALA A 118 -24.92 -0.71 -20.74
N ARG A 119 -26.00 -0.67 -19.96
CA ARG A 119 -26.51 0.59 -19.38
C ARG A 119 -25.50 1.20 -18.42
N LEU A 120 -24.87 0.43 -17.53
CA LEU A 120 -23.87 0.95 -16.60
C LEU A 120 -22.66 1.54 -17.34
N VAL A 121 -22.27 0.94 -18.47
CA VAL A 121 -21.21 1.52 -19.33
C VAL A 121 -21.64 2.87 -19.91
N LEU A 122 -22.89 2.98 -20.41
CA LEU A 122 -23.42 4.25 -20.90
C LEU A 122 -23.50 5.33 -19.82
N ASP A 123 -24.02 4.96 -18.65
CA ASP A 123 -24.12 5.87 -17.51
C ASP A 123 -22.72 6.31 -17.04
N GLY A 124 -21.72 5.40 -17.11
CA GLY A 124 -20.32 5.71 -16.87
C GLY A 124 -19.77 6.76 -17.83
N ILE A 125 -19.96 6.57 -19.14
CA ILE A 125 -19.50 7.53 -20.15
C ILE A 125 -20.21 8.88 -19.99
N GLN A 126 -21.51 8.89 -19.72
CA GLN A 126 -22.27 10.14 -19.58
C GLN A 126 -21.95 10.90 -18.30
N GLY A 127 -21.71 10.18 -17.22
CA GLY A 127 -21.44 10.79 -15.91
C GLY A 127 -19.98 11.14 -15.65
N PHE A 128 -19.04 10.48 -16.35
CA PHE A 128 -17.61 10.56 -16.10
C PHE A 128 -16.80 10.67 -17.40
N ARG A 129 -17.30 11.41 -18.36
CA ARG A 129 -16.69 11.51 -19.70
C ARG A 129 -15.24 11.94 -19.63
N ASP A 130 -14.92 12.89 -18.75
CA ASP A 130 -13.56 13.40 -18.57
C ASP A 130 -12.58 12.30 -18.14
N ASP A 131 -13.02 11.33 -17.32
CA ASP A 131 -12.19 10.17 -16.94
C ASP A 131 -11.88 9.27 -18.13
N TYR A 132 -12.87 8.99 -19.00
CA TYR A 132 -12.65 8.22 -20.22
C TYR A 132 -11.69 8.94 -21.18
N GLU A 133 -11.84 10.23 -21.35
CA GLU A 133 -10.98 11.06 -22.22
C GLU A 133 -9.54 11.14 -21.68
N GLU A 134 -9.35 11.30 -20.36
CA GLU A 134 -8.00 11.30 -19.74
C GLU A 134 -7.28 9.95 -19.90
N HIS A 135 -8.00 8.82 -19.83
CA HIS A 135 -7.41 7.51 -20.11
C HIS A 135 -6.92 7.41 -21.56
N VAL A 136 -7.68 7.97 -22.52
CA VAL A 136 -7.33 7.92 -23.94
C VAL A 136 -6.23 8.93 -24.29
N LEU A 137 -6.33 10.18 -23.80
CA LEU A 137 -5.42 11.26 -24.20
C LEU A 137 -4.12 11.28 -23.43
N ARG A 138 -4.13 10.88 -22.14
CA ARG A 138 -2.98 11.02 -21.24
C ARG A 138 -2.59 9.74 -20.53
N HIS A 139 -3.26 8.64 -20.83
CA HIS A 139 -3.02 7.30 -20.23
C HIS A 139 -3.00 7.33 -18.70
N ARG A 140 -3.91 8.07 -18.09
CA ARG A 140 -3.99 8.22 -16.64
C ARG A 140 -5.44 8.26 -16.14
N CYS A 141 -5.64 7.89 -14.88
CA CYS A 141 -6.90 7.99 -14.18
C CYS A 141 -6.97 9.28 -13.36
N LEU A 142 -8.05 10.08 -13.47
CA LEU A 142 -8.22 11.30 -12.69
C LEU A 142 -8.40 11.02 -11.19
N GLY A 143 -9.10 9.95 -10.84
CA GLY A 143 -9.44 9.62 -9.46
C GLY A 143 -8.29 9.09 -8.62
N GLY A 144 -7.28 8.47 -9.24
CA GLY A 144 -6.17 7.80 -8.55
C GLY A 144 -5.08 8.72 -8.01
N MET A 145 -5.06 9.99 -8.42
CA MET A 145 -3.91 10.88 -8.23
C MET A 145 -3.87 11.62 -6.89
N GLN A 146 -4.93 11.66 -6.09
CA GLN A 146 -5.01 12.58 -4.96
C GLN A 146 -5.16 11.96 -3.57
N ASN A 147 -5.45 10.67 -3.46
CA ASN A 147 -5.64 10.03 -2.16
C ASN A 147 -4.94 8.68 -2.10
N PRO A 148 -3.98 8.50 -1.21
CA PRO A 148 -3.34 7.20 -1.03
C PRO A 148 -4.37 6.17 -0.54
N VAL A 149 -4.25 4.93 -1.02
CA VAL A 149 -5.08 3.83 -0.51
C VAL A 149 -4.88 3.65 0.99
N PRO A 150 -5.89 3.19 1.76
CA PRO A 150 -5.82 3.16 3.23
C PRO A 150 -4.62 2.41 3.78
N CYS A 151 -4.17 1.35 3.11
CA CYS A 151 -2.98 0.61 3.56
C CYS A 151 -1.70 1.46 3.48
N VAL A 152 -1.56 2.32 2.46
CA VAL A 152 -0.44 3.27 2.35
C VAL A 152 -0.61 4.42 3.34
N ALA A 153 -1.82 5.00 3.40
CA ALA A 153 -2.11 6.13 4.31
C ALA A 153 -1.90 5.78 5.80
N LEU A 154 -2.15 4.53 6.19
CA LEU A 154 -1.97 4.06 7.57
C LEU A 154 -0.57 3.50 7.85
N CYS A 155 0.25 3.31 6.82
CA CYS A 155 1.64 2.93 7.01
C CYS A 155 2.42 4.13 7.54
N PRO A 156 3.02 4.07 8.75
CA PRO A 156 3.79 5.20 9.28
C PRO A 156 4.96 5.64 8.39
N ALA A 157 5.49 4.73 7.57
CA ALA A 157 6.55 5.01 6.61
C ALA A 157 6.01 5.33 5.19
N GLY A 158 4.70 5.28 4.96
CA GLY A 158 4.12 5.60 3.66
C GLY A 158 4.47 4.64 2.51
N VAL A 159 4.93 3.43 2.82
CA VAL A 159 5.42 2.44 1.82
C VAL A 159 4.35 2.14 0.78
N ASP A 160 4.74 2.09 -0.49
CA ASP A 160 3.87 1.66 -1.59
C ASP A 160 3.54 0.15 -1.47
N ILE A 161 2.49 -0.12 -0.68
CA ILE A 161 2.02 -1.48 -0.40
C ILE A 161 1.44 -2.16 -1.65
N PRO A 162 0.56 -1.52 -2.44
CA PRO A 162 0.08 -2.10 -3.69
C PRO A 162 1.22 -2.48 -4.64
N GLY A 163 2.20 -1.59 -4.81
CA GLY A 163 3.34 -1.80 -5.69
C GLY A 163 4.14 -3.05 -5.30
N TYR A 164 4.59 -3.17 -4.05
CA TYR A 164 5.38 -4.34 -3.68
C TYR A 164 4.58 -5.64 -3.64
N THR A 165 3.28 -5.60 -3.31
CA THR A 165 2.45 -6.82 -3.33
C THR A 165 2.27 -7.36 -4.75
N VAL A 166 2.15 -6.47 -5.74
CA VAL A 166 2.13 -6.86 -7.17
C VAL A 166 3.47 -7.47 -7.59
N LEU A 167 4.60 -6.87 -7.19
CA LEU A 167 5.93 -7.42 -7.48
C LEU A 167 6.12 -8.80 -6.87
N VAL A 168 5.63 -9.04 -5.64
CA VAL A 168 5.63 -10.36 -5.00
C VAL A 168 4.80 -11.37 -5.80
N LYS A 169 3.62 -10.98 -6.28
CA LYS A 169 2.77 -11.84 -7.13
C LYS A 169 3.51 -12.34 -8.38
N TYR A 170 4.37 -11.51 -8.96
CA TYR A 170 5.16 -11.86 -10.14
C TYR A 170 6.53 -12.47 -9.83
N GLY A 171 6.82 -12.80 -8.57
CA GLY A 171 8.10 -13.40 -8.16
C GLY A 171 9.29 -12.42 -8.18
N ARG A 172 9.03 -11.11 -8.30
CA ARG A 172 10.05 -10.05 -8.38
C ARG A 172 10.44 -9.55 -6.98
N TYR A 173 10.94 -10.44 -6.13
CA TYR A 173 11.16 -10.16 -4.70
C TYR A 173 12.22 -9.08 -4.46
N ALA A 174 13.31 -9.11 -5.23
CA ALA A 174 14.35 -8.07 -5.13
C ALA A 174 13.83 -6.68 -5.47
N ASP A 175 12.94 -6.57 -6.48
CA ASP A 175 12.31 -5.30 -6.85
C ASP A 175 11.30 -4.85 -5.78
N ALA A 176 10.59 -5.79 -5.17
CA ALA A 176 9.71 -5.49 -4.05
C ALA A 176 10.48 -4.90 -2.86
N VAL A 177 11.64 -5.47 -2.51
CA VAL A 177 12.52 -4.94 -1.45
C VAL A 177 13.09 -3.57 -1.84
N ARG A 178 13.50 -3.35 -3.10
CA ARG A 178 13.94 -2.03 -3.56
C ARG A 178 12.85 -0.98 -3.41
N LEU A 179 11.61 -1.31 -3.80
CA LEU A 179 10.47 -0.42 -3.66
C LEU A 179 10.19 -0.07 -2.20
N ILE A 180 10.21 -1.06 -1.29
CA ILE A 180 10.03 -0.83 0.14
C ILE A 180 11.11 0.09 0.71
N ARG A 181 12.38 -0.07 0.26
CA ARG A 181 13.52 0.72 0.74
C ARG A 181 13.49 2.20 0.32
N GLN A 182 12.63 2.58 -0.60
CA GLN A 182 12.45 4.00 -0.93
C GLN A 182 11.93 4.79 0.29
N ASP A 183 11.03 4.17 1.07
CA ASP A 183 10.37 4.81 2.21
C ASP A 183 10.75 4.20 3.56
N ASN A 184 11.29 2.97 3.55
CA ASN A 184 11.64 2.23 4.76
C ASN A 184 12.94 1.45 4.57
N PRO A 185 14.05 1.90 5.20
CA PRO A 185 15.36 1.27 5.04
C PRO A 185 15.49 -0.06 5.79
N PHE A 186 14.50 -0.41 6.66
CA PHE A 186 14.45 -1.65 7.44
C PHE A 186 13.32 -2.60 6.99
N PRO A 187 13.29 -3.06 5.72
CA PRO A 187 12.24 -3.95 5.23
C PRO A 187 12.17 -5.26 6.01
N SER A 188 13.32 -5.86 6.38
CA SER A 188 13.37 -7.13 7.10
C SER A 188 12.89 -6.97 8.53
N ALA A 189 13.41 -6.02 9.31
CA ALA A 189 12.92 -5.77 10.66
C ALA A 189 11.40 -5.55 10.67
N CYS A 190 10.89 -4.68 9.79
CA CYS A 190 9.45 -4.43 9.68
C CYS A 190 8.65 -5.66 9.22
N ALA A 191 9.22 -6.56 8.42
CA ALA A 191 8.56 -7.80 8.02
C ALA A 191 8.35 -8.75 9.20
N TYR A 192 9.27 -8.74 10.17
CA TYR A 192 9.23 -9.60 11.35
C TYR A 192 8.37 -9.04 12.49
N ILE A 193 8.40 -7.72 12.74
CA ILE A 193 7.88 -7.13 13.99
C ILE A 193 6.79 -6.06 13.81
N CYS A 194 6.49 -5.63 12.59
CA CYS A 194 5.49 -4.58 12.35
C CYS A 194 4.10 -5.00 12.85
N GLU A 195 3.38 -4.09 13.51
CA GLU A 195 1.99 -4.29 13.97
C GLU A 195 0.96 -4.24 12.83
N HIS A 196 1.40 -4.06 11.59
CA HIS A 196 0.63 -4.10 10.33
C HIS A 196 -0.73 -3.37 10.35
N PRO A 197 -0.81 -2.08 10.75
CA PRO A 197 -2.06 -1.34 10.78
C PRO A 197 -2.75 -1.27 9.41
N CYS A 198 -1.98 -1.45 8.33
CA CYS A 198 -2.47 -1.55 6.97
C CYS A 198 -3.47 -2.70 6.75
N GLU A 199 -3.32 -3.84 7.44
CA GLU A 199 -4.24 -4.97 7.35
C GLU A 199 -5.55 -4.69 8.06
N ALA A 200 -5.53 -4.02 9.22
CA ALA A 200 -6.74 -3.66 9.97
C ALA A 200 -7.70 -2.77 9.16
N ARG A 201 -7.17 -1.98 8.24
CA ARG A 201 -7.95 -1.11 7.34
C ARG A 201 -7.88 -1.57 5.89
N CYS A 202 -7.49 -2.81 5.65
CA CYS A 202 -7.53 -3.37 4.31
C CYS A 202 -8.98 -3.40 3.81
N ARG A 203 -9.19 -2.90 2.59
CA ARG A 203 -10.53 -2.83 2.01
C ARG A 203 -11.12 -4.19 1.70
N ARG A 204 -10.27 -5.20 1.52
CA ARG A 204 -10.73 -6.58 1.39
C ARG A 204 -11.54 -7.05 2.60
N ASN A 205 -11.31 -6.51 3.80
CA ASN A 205 -12.13 -6.78 4.99
C ASN A 205 -13.64 -6.51 4.79
N MET A 206 -14.00 -5.70 3.78
CA MET A 206 -15.41 -5.40 3.47
C MET A 206 -16.03 -6.44 2.52
N ILE A 207 -15.24 -7.32 1.94
CA ILE A 207 -15.65 -8.33 0.96
C ILE A 207 -15.42 -9.74 1.53
N ASP A 208 -14.22 -9.98 2.03
CA ASP A 208 -13.74 -11.24 2.60
C ASP A 208 -12.72 -10.94 3.72
N ASP A 209 -11.47 -11.37 3.60
CA ASP A 209 -10.41 -11.16 4.58
C ASP A 209 -9.35 -10.17 4.09
N ALA A 210 -8.64 -9.53 5.02
CA ALA A 210 -7.49 -8.67 4.70
C ALA A 210 -6.44 -9.42 3.87
N VAL A 211 -5.80 -8.70 2.94
CA VAL A 211 -4.58 -9.20 2.32
C VAL A 211 -3.51 -9.35 3.42
N ASN A 212 -2.85 -10.50 3.48
CA ASN A 212 -1.73 -10.73 4.41
C ASN A 212 -0.49 -9.92 3.98
N ILE A 213 -0.56 -8.60 4.19
CA ILE A 213 0.39 -7.61 3.69
C ILE A 213 1.77 -7.82 4.33
N ARG A 214 1.80 -8.03 5.65
CA ARG A 214 3.05 -8.30 6.37
C ARG A 214 3.65 -9.64 5.97
N GLY A 215 2.83 -10.68 5.79
CA GLY A 215 3.27 -11.99 5.32
C GLY A 215 3.89 -11.92 3.92
N LEU A 216 3.30 -11.15 2.99
CA LEU A 216 3.87 -10.93 1.66
C LEU A 216 5.19 -10.16 1.72
N LYS A 217 5.31 -9.14 2.59
CA LYS A 217 6.57 -8.43 2.85
C LYS A 217 7.62 -9.39 3.38
N ARG A 218 7.25 -10.24 4.36
CA ARG A 218 8.13 -11.26 4.93
C ARG A 218 8.63 -12.21 3.86
N TYR A 219 7.73 -12.73 3.05
CA TYR A 219 8.09 -13.62 1.95
C TYR A 219 9.06 -12.95 0.97
N ALA A 220 8.81 -11.67 0.62
CA ALA A 220 9.71 -10.93 -0.25
C ALA A 220 11.13 -10.81 0.32
N VAL A 221 11.29 -10.40 1.58
CA VAL A 221 12.63 -10.23 2.18
C VAL A 221 13.37 -11.55 2.36
N ASP A 222 12.64 -12.63 2.68
CA ASP A 222 13.24 -13.97 2.85
C ASP A 222 13.71 -14.58 1.51
N HIS A 223 13.17 -14.14 0.36
CA HIS A 223 13.47 -14.69 -0.97
C HIS A 223 14.19 -13.72 -1.91
N ALA A 224 14.39 -12.46 -1.53
CA ALA A 224 15.01 -11.45 -2.38
C ALA A 224 16.53 -11.66 -2.59
N GLY A 225 17.17 -12.40 -1.69
CA GLY A 225 18.63 -12.46 -1.66
C GLY A 225 19.26 -11.10 -1.35
N TYR A 226 20.50 -10.91 -1.79
CA TYR A 226 21.17 -9.61 -1.64
C TYR A 226 20.57 -8.59 -2.59
N VAL A 227 20.09 -7.48 -2.04
CA VAL A 227 19.55 -6.34 -2.79
C VAL A 227 20.46 -5.14 -2.57
N PRO A 228 21.23 -4.70 -3.60
CA PRO A 228 22.11 -3.55 -3.47
C PRO A 228 21.32 -2.26 -3.21
N HIS A 229 21.98 -1.30 -2.57
CA HIS A 229 21.45 0.05 -2.43
C HIS A 229 21.38 0.76 -3.79
N PRO A 230 20.52 1.77 -3.97
CA PRO A 230 20.54 2.62 -5.17
C PRO A 230 21.85 3.39 -5.28
N ALA A 231 22.13 3.93 -6.46
CA ALA A 231 23.28 4.80 -6.65
C ALA A 231 23.18 6.03 -5.75
N CYS A 232 24.27 6.39 -5.09
CA CYS A 232 24.33 7.61 -4.31
C CYS A 232 24.40 8.83 -5.24
N ALA A 233 23.87 9.96 -4.76
CA ALA A 233 24.09 11.24 -5.42
C ALA A 233 25.56 11.67 -5.37
N GLU A 234 25.95 12.68 -6.15
CA GLU A 234 27.27 13.26 -6.11
C GLU A 234 27.63 13.78 -4.69
N GLU A 235 28.90 13.67 -4.33
CA GLU A 235 29.37 14.13 -3.02
C GLU A 235 29.11 15.62 -2.82
N THR A 236 28.43 15.95 -1.74
CA THR A 236 28.10 17.35 -1.40
C THR A 236 29.23 18.08 -0.67
N GLY A 237 30.26 17.35 -0.23
CA GLY A 237 31.30 17.85 0.64
C GLY A 237 30.87 18.16 2.07
N LYS A 238 29.61 17.87 2.43
CA LYS A 238 29.04 18.08 3.77
C LYS A 238 29.19 16.84 4.65
N THR A 239 29.48 17.09 5.92
CA THR A 239 29.69 16.07 6.94
C THR A 239 28.58 16.10 7.97
N VAL A 240 28.03 14.92 8.31
CA VAL A 240 26.96 14.80 9.31
C VAL A 240 27.35 13.78 10.37
N ALA A 241 27.26 14.16 11.64
CA ALA A 241 27.37 13.23 12.74
C ALA A 241 25.98 12.84 13.25
N ILE A 242 25.81 11.55 13.52
CA ILE A 242 24.59 10.98 14.09
C ILE A 242 24.93 10.36 15.43
N VAL A 243 24.23 10.77 16.48
CA VAL A 243 24.43 10.25 17.83
C VAL A 243 23.31 9.26 18.14
N GLY A 244 23.68 7.98 18.15
CA GLY A 244 22.77 6.84 18.36
C GLY A 244 22.60 5.97 17.10
N GLY A 245 23.04 4.72 17.20
CA GLY A 245 22.98 3.70 16.14
C GLY A 245 21.72 2.85 16.18
N GLY A 246 20.62 3.38 16.69
CA GLY A 246 19.28 2.77 16.64
C GLY A 246 18.59 2.96 15.29
N PRO A 247 17.32 2.47 15.14
CA PRO A 247 16.60 2.55 13.87
C PRO A 247 16.44 3.97 13.33
N SER A 248 16.25 4.97 14.20
CA SER A 248 16.17 6.38 13.80
C SER A 248 17.47 6.88 13.21
N GLY A 249 18.59 6.67 13.94
CA GLY A 249 19.91 7.13 13.49
C GLY A 249 20.38 6.43 12.22
N LEU A 250 20.19 5.12 12.12
CA LEU A 250 20.56 4.35 10.93
C LEU A 250 19.70 4.70 9.71
N SER A 251 18.40 5.00 9.91
CA SER A 251 17.54 5.49 8.82
C SER A 251 18.01 6.84 8.30
N ALA A 252 18.28 7.79 9.20
CA ALA A 252 18.80 9.09 8.82
C ALA A 252 20.17 8.96 8.12
N ALA A 253 21.06 8.10 8.64
CA ALA A 253 22.35 7.83 8.05
C ALA A 253 22.24 7.32 6.61
N TYR A 254 21.35 6.35 6.38
CA TYR A 254 21.13 5.75 5.08
C TYR A 254 20.69 6.77 4.03
N TYR A 255 19.64 7.54 4.31
CA TYR A 255 19.15 8.52 3.34
C TYR A 255 20.11 9.69 3.13
N LEU A 256 20.78 10.17 4.19
CA LEU A 256 21.79 11.22 4.06
C LEU A 256 23.01 10.77 3.24
N ALA A 257 23.44 9.52 3.41
CA ALA A 257 24.51 8.96 2.60
C ALA A 257 24.10 8.80 1.13
N LEU A 258 22.86 8.35 0.85
CA LEU A 258 22.30 8.33 -0.51
C LEU A 258 22.23 9.72 -1.16
N MET A 259 22.06 10.79 -0.37
CA MET A 259 22.07 12.18 -0.83
C MET A 259 23.49 12.72 -1.06
N GLY A 260 24.53 11.91 -0.90
CA GLY A 260 25.92 12.28 -1.13
C GLY A 260 26.61 12.99 0.05
N HIS A 261 26.02 12.93 1.25
CA HIS A 261 26.68 13.46 2.45
C HIS A 261 27.59 12.41 3.08
N LYS A 262 28.70 12.87 3.67
CA LYS A 262 29.59 12.01 4.47
C LYS A 262 29.01 11.86 5.87
N VAL A 263 28.60 10.64 6.23
CA VAL A 263 27.89 10.36 7.48
C VAL A 263 28.72 9.51 8.42
N THR A 264 28.82 9.94 9.69
CA THR A 264 29.43 9.17 10.79
C THR A 264 28.38 8.93 11.87
N VAL A 265 28.17 7.67 12.24
CA VAL A 265 27.26 7.26 13.32
C VAL A 265 28.10 6.92 14.55
N TYR A 266 27.77 7.52 15.69
CA TYR A 266 28.34 7.22 16.99
C TYR A 266 27.35 6.43 17.83
N GLU A 267 27.78 5.27 18.35
CA GLU A 267 26.96 4.41 19.18
C GLU A 267 27.69 4.07 20.47
N LYS A 268 27.07 4.31 21.59
CA LYS A 268 27.60 4.01 22.93
C LYS A 268 27.81 2.52 23.16
N ARG A 269 26.94 1.67 22.63
CA ARG A 269 27.00 0.23 22.80
C ARG A 269 27.93 -0.44 21.79
N ALA A 270 28.30 -1.69 22.07
CA ALA A 270 29.20 -2.48 21.23
C ALA A 270 28.60 -2.84 19.85
N LYS A 271 27.28 -2.81 19.71
CA LYS A 271 26.60 -3.17 18.46
C LYS A 271 25.50 -2.19 18.11
N LEU A 272 25.36 -1.93 16.82
CA LEU A 272 24.28 -1.13 16.26
C LEU A 272 22.92 -1.85 16.32
N GLY A 273 21.84 -1.10 16.18
CA GLY A 273 20.48 -1.60 16.11
C GLY A 273 19.55 -1.06 17.22
N GLY A 274 20.10 -0.48 18.29
CA GLY A 274 19.32 0.11 19.37
C GLY A 274 18.24 -0.84 19.89
N MET A 275 17.00 -0.37 20.03
CA MET A 275 15.88 -1.18 20.54
C MET A 275 15.51 -2.38 19.66
N LEU A 276 15.88 -2.41 18.38
CA LEU A 276 15.70 -3.61 17.54
C LEU A 276 16.56 -4.77 18.04
N ARG A 277 17.71 -4.47 18.65
CA ARG A 277 18.64 -5.46 19.21
C ARG A 277 18.41 -5.70 20.69
N TYR A 278 18.35 -4.62 21.46
CA TYR A 278 18.39 -4.68 22.93
C TYR A 278 17.02 -4.73 23.59
N GLY A 279 15.93 -4.45 22.85
CA GLY A 279 14.56 -4.50 23.36
C GLY A 279 13.70 -5.58 22.74
N ILE A 280 14.03 -6.07 21.53
CA ILE A 280 13.25 -7.10 20.85
C ILE A 280 13.94 -8.45 21.00
N PRO A 281 13.28 -9.47 21.57
CA PRO A 281 13.85 -10.79 21.73
C PRO A 281 14.28 -11.44 20.40
N ALA A 282 15.37 -12.24 20.42
CA ALA A 282 15.93 -12.87 19.23
C ALA A 282 14.96 -13.84 18.52
N TYR A 283 14.04 -14.46 19.27
CA TYR A 283 13.01 -15.32 18.68
C TYR A 283 11.97 -14.56 17.84
N ARG A 284 11.78 -13.24 18.08
CA ARG A 284 10.91 -12.37 17.27
C ARG A 284 11.66 -11.72 16.11
N LEU A 285 12.88 -11.26 16.34
CA LEU A 285 13.77 -10.68 15.32
C LEU A 285 15.14 -11.35 15.44
N PRO A 286 15.43 -12.40 14.64
CA PRO A 286 16.70 -13.09 14.64
C PRO A 286 17.88 -12.13 14.43
N ARG A 287 18.95 -12.32 15.19
CA ARG A 287 20.11 -11.43 15.18
C ARG A 287 20.81 -11.40 13.83
N GLU A 288 20.87 -12.55 13.16
CA GLU A 288 21.48 -12.69 11.83
C GLU A 288 20.75 -11.85 10.77
N ILE A 289 19.42 -11.79 10.85
CA ILE A 289 18.59 -10.98 9.97
C ILE A 289 18.84 -9.49 10.20
N LEU A 290 18.87 -9.09 11.48
CA LEU A 290 19.16 -7.70 11.85
C LEU A 290 20.58 -7.29 11.45
N ASP A 291 21.57 -8.15 11.67
CA ASP A 291 22.97 -7.88 11.33
C ASP A 291 23.15 -7.75 9.81
N ALA A 292 22.53 -8.63 9.02
CA ALA A 292 22.54 -8.55 7.57
C ALA A 292 21.89 -7.26 7.05
N GLU A 293 20.77 -6.85 7.66
CA GLU A 293 20.08 -5.62 7.29
C GLU A 293 20.93 -4.38 7.63
N ILE A 294 21.51 -4.30 8.84
CA ILE A 294 22.41 -3.21 9.23
C ILE A 294 23.65 -3.18 8.33
N ALA A 295 24.27 -4.32 8.03
CA ALA A 295 25.41 -4.38 7.10
C ALA A 295 25.04 -3.83 5.72
N SER A 296 23.83 -4.15 5.22
CA SER A 296 23.32 -3.61 3.97
C SER A 296 23.13 -2.08 4.02
N LEU A 297 22.69 -1.53 5.16
CA LEU A 297 22.58 -0.07 5.33
C LEU A 297 23.95 0.60 5.35
N LEU A 298 24.91 0.01 6.07
CA LEU A 298 26.27 0.56 6.15
C LEU A 298 27.03 0.51 4.82
N SER A 299 26.66 -0.41 3.91
CA SER A 299 27.31 -0.56 2.60
C SER A 299 27.22 0.68 1.69
N VAL A 300 26.35 1.63 2.03
CA VAL A 300 26.22 2.94 1.35
C VAL A 300 27.43 3.84 1.58
N GLY A 301 28.34 3.49 2.50
CA GLY A 301 29.51 4.29 2.85
C GLY A 301 29.39 5.05 4.18
N ILE A 302 28.52 4.57 5.08
CA ILE A 302 28.36 5.12 6.42
C ILE A 302 29.53 4.65 7.32
N ASP A 303 30.22 5.58 7.97
CA ASP A 303 31.22 5.31 9.01
C ASP A 303 30.52 5.10 10.36
N ALA A 304 30.67 3.94 10.97
CA ALA A 304 30.04 3.63 12.25
C ALA A 304 31.07 3.39 13.34
N LYS A 305 31.01 4.20 14.39
CA LYS A 305 31.88 4.12 15.57
C LYS A 305 31.08 3.65 16.76
N VAL A 306 31.33 2.42 17.15
CA VAL A 306 30.70 1.78 18.32
C VAL A 306 31.59 1.94 19.56
N ASN A 307 31.02 1.72 20.74
CA ASN A 307 31.67 1.95 22.06
C ASN A 307 32.16 3.39 22.23
N VAL A 308 31.46 4.37 21.69
CA VAL A 308 31.79 5.80 21.83
C VAL A 308 30.64 6.51 22.52
N ASP A 309 30.86 6.99 23.72
CA ASP A 309 29.87 7.76 24.49
C ASP A 309 30.03 9.27 24.22
N ILE A 310 29.02 9.87 23.62
CA ILE A 310 28.94 11.31 23.39
C ILE A 310 28.43 11.97 24.67
N GLY A 311 29.29 12.80 25.25
CA GLY A 311 29.10 13.45 26.55
C GLY A 311 30.26 13.12 27.50
N ASP A 312 30.73 11.87 27.49
CA ASP A 312 31.87 11.43 28.33
C ASP A 312 33.19 11.42 27.57
N GLU A 313 33.26 10.71 26.40
CA GLU A 313 34.53 10.60 25.64
C GLU A 313 34.70 11.72 24.62
N ILE A 314 33.62 12.15 23.98
CA ILE A 314 33.60 13.27 23.04
C ILE A 314 32.52 14.23 23.50
N THR A 315 32.89 15.46 23.78
CA THR A 315 31.92 16.49 24.18
C THR A 315 31.02 16.89 23.01
N PHE A 316 29.80 17.34 23.33
CA PHE A 316 28.87 17.82 22.32
C PHE A 316 29.44 19.01 21.52
N ASP A 317 30.17 19.91 22.17
CA ASP A 317 30.76 21.07 21.52
C ASP A 317 31.92 20.69 20.58
N GLU A 318 32.74 19.69 20.93
CA GLU A 318 33.71 19.11 20.01
C GLU A 318 33.04 18.49 18.78
N LEU A 319 31.99 17.72 18.99
CA LEU A 319 31.27 17.11 17.88
C LEU A 319 30.67 18.18 16.95
N ARG A 320 30.06 19.21 17.54
CA ARG A 320 29.52 20.36 16.82
C ARG A 320 30.55 21.14 16.02
N SER A 321 31.78 21.20 16.49
CA SER A 321 32.86 21.90 15.79
C SER A 321 33.41 21.12 14.59
N ARG A 322 33.26 19.79 14.56
CA ARG A 322 33.85 18.90 13.55
C ARG A 322 32.92 18.59 12.38
N TYR A 323 31.60 18.80 12.52
CA TYR A 323 30.62 18.42 11.54
C TYR A 323 29.73 19.61 11.15
N ASP A 324 29.26 19.60 9.88
CA ASP A 324 28.34 20.64 9.38
C ASP A 324 26.97 20.53 10.04
N ALA A 325 26.53 19.30 10.39
CA ALA A 325 25.22 19.05 11.04
C ALA A 325 25.33 17.88 12.03
N LEU A 326 24.47 17.92 13.05
CA LEU A 326 24.30 16.86 14.04
C LEU A 326 22.87 16.37 14.06
N TYR A 327 22.68 15.05 14.09
CA TYR A 327 21.40 14.41 14.29
C TYR A 327 21.39 13.60 15.59
N LEU A 328 20.50 13.94 16.51
CA LEU A 328 20.41 13.28 17.81
C LEU A 328 19.34 12.20 17.77
N ALA A 329 19.76 10.94 17.92
CA ALA A 329 18.90 9.75 17.89
C ALA A 329 19.12 8.87 19.13
N LEU A 330 19.15 9.48 20.31
CA LEU A 330 19.58 8.88 21.59
C LEU A 330 18.69 7.75 22.06
N GLY A 331 17.43 7.71 21.60
CA GLY A 331 16.46 6.69 22.00
C GLY A 331 15.98 6.88 23.46
N ALA A 332 15.44 5.80 24.03
CA ALA A 332 14.92 5.76 25.40
C ALA A 332 15.31 4.42 26.05
N HIS A 333 16.53 4.35 26.56
CA HIS A 333 17.08 3.14 27.19
C HIS A 333 17.05 3.19 28.73
N THR A 334 16.61 4.32 29.30
CA THR A 334 16.48 4.47 30.76
C THR A 334 15.03 4.40 31.16
N ASP A 335 14.81 3.79 32.31
CA ASP A 335 13.47 3.64 32.87
C ASP A 335 12.96 4.96 33.43
N LYS A 336 11.67 5.18 33.26
CA LYS A 336 11.00 6.24 34.00
C LYS A 336 10.49 5.65 35.31
N LYS A 337 11.03 6.17 36.45
CA LYS A 337 10.56 5.78 37.78
C LYS A 337 9.10 6.16 37.96
N THR A 338 8.36 5.29 38.62
CA THR A 338 6.93 5.46 38.92
C THR A 338 6.70 6.30 40.16
N GLY A 339 7.73 6.36 41.06
CA GLY A 339 7.67 7.09 42.34
C GLY A 339 6.90 6.35 43.41
N ILE A 340 6.71 5.02 43.24
CA ILE A 340 6.05 4.20 44.28
C ILE A 340 7.08 3.72 45.30
N GLU A 341 6.68 3.54 46.55
CA GLU A 341 7.53 3.03 47.62
C GLU A 341 7.97 1.60 47.28
N GLY A 342 9.28 1.34 47.38
CA GLY A 342 9.87 0.03 47.09
C GLY A 342 10.30 -0.19 45.66
N GLU A 343 10.17 0.78 44.74
CA GLU A 343 10.59 0.59 43.34
C GLU A 343 12.12 0.45 43.18
N ASP A 344 12.92 0.85 44.19
CA ASP A 344 14.37 0.68 44.25
C ASP A 344 14.80 -0.58 45.04
N ALA A 345 13.86 -1.45 45.45
CA ALA A 345 14.19 -2.65 46.22
C ALA A 345 14.93 -3.67 45.32
N GLU A 346 15.78 -4.47 45.98
CA GLU A 346 16.50 -5.56 45.31
C GLU A 346 15.52 -6.53 44.63
N GLY A 347 15.75 -6.83 43.34
CA GLY A 347 14.88 -7.68 42.53
C GLY A 347 13.78 -6.95 41.80
N VAL A 348 13.58 -5.63 42.01
CA VAL A 348 12.70 -4.80 41.21
C VAL A 348 13.48 -4.30 39.98
N MET A 349 13.06 -4.73 38.80
CA MET A 349 13.69 -4.32 37.55
C MET A 349 12.66 -3.97 36.50
N SER A 350 13.03 -3.08 35.61
CA SER A 350 12.14 -2.70 34.49
C SER A 350 12.03 -3.78 33.43
N CYS A 351 10.99 -3.72 32.61
CA CYS A 351 10.84 -4.61 31.49
C CYS A 351 11.98 -4.49 30.46
N LEU A 352 12.61 -3.31 30.34
CA LEU A 352 13.73 -3.10 29.42
C LEU A 352 14.99 -3.82 29.92
N LEU A 353 15.31 -3.72 31.20
CA LEU A 353 16.43 -4.46 31.80
C LEU A 353 16.21 -5.97 31.72
N TYR A 354 15.03 -6.43 32.12
CA TYR A 354 14.68 -7.86 32.05
C TYR A 354 14.76 -8.40 30.61
N THR A 355 14.31 -7.63 29.61
CA THR A 355 14.34 -8.05 28.22
C THR A 355 15.75 -8.04 27.65
N SER A 356 16.62 -7.10 28.04
CA SER A 356 18.01 -7.08 27.60
C SER A 356 18.82 -8.23 28.18
N ASP A 357 18.64 -8.54 29.45
CA ASP A 357 19.30 -9.69 30.10
C ASP A 357 18.83 -11.04 29.56
N ALA A 358 17.57 -11.15 29.16
CA ALA A 358 17.04 -12.38 28.56
C ALA A 358 17.43 -12.55 27.07
N ALA A 359 18.02 -11.52 26.45
CA ALA A 359 18.41 -11.54 25.03
C ALA A 359 19.89 -11.88 24.81
N ASP A 360 20.71 -11.88 25.86
CA ASP A 360 22.11 -12.31 25.90
C ASP A 360 22.22 -13.80 26.28
#